data_644a6dda8c7e30a0fad19dd55b3a511a
#
_entry.id   644a6dda8c7e30a0fad19dd55b3a511a
#
_cell.length_a   1.000
_cell.length_b   1.000
_cell.length_c   1.000
_cell.angle_alpha   90.00
_cell.angle_beta   90.00
_cell.angle_gamma   90.00
#
_symmetry.space_group_name_H-M   'P 1'
#
loop_
_entity.id
_entity.type
_entity.pdbx_description
1 polymer ?
#
loop_
_entity_poly.entity_id
_entity_poly.type
_entity_poly.pdbx_seq_one_letter_code
_entity_poly.pdbx_strand_id
1 'polypeptide(L)'
;PSEERKLNMYPMDYEEFLWALNDETTIPLIHKLFDSQKPFGEEINRKLMRDFRLYMLVGGMPQAVDEYIKTNNFRKVDDVKRDILNLYEDDFKKIDATGKISMLFDAIPAQLNKNASRYQVSSVLTNNRADNTLELIAELKDSKTVLVSYHANDPSAGMSTNKDLTRFKLFLCDTGLFTTLMFKDKDFTENIIYEKLLNDKLGTNLGYLYENVVAQLLTCNGNELFYYTFFNESSRHNYEIDFLIAKKNKVCPIEVKSSGYKTHKSLDEFSIKFSKILQTSTLSHQ
;
A
#
# COMPACT_ATOMS: atom_id res chain seq x y z
N PRO A 1 -20.22 26.73 12.28
CA PRO A 1 -21.23 25.83 11.76
C PRO A 1 -20.67 24.41 11.80
N SER A 2 -21.19 23.60 12.69
CA SER A 2 -20.68 22.26 13.03
C SER A 2 -21.52 21.15 12.39
N GLU A 3 -22.12 21.40 11.23
CA GLU A 3 -23.12 20.51 10.65
C GLU A 3 -22.63 19.68 9.45
N GLU A 4 -21.41 19.90 8.97
CA GLU A 4 -20.86 19.12 7.86
C GLU A 4 -20.10 17.88 8.37
N ARG A 5 -20.57 16.70 8.00
CA ARG A 5 -19.83 15.45 8.16
C ARG A 5 -19.04 15.15 6.88
N LYS A 6 -17.73 15.26 6.96
CA LYS A 6 -16.86 14.90 5.83
C LYS A 6 -16.81 13.37 5.68
N LEU A 7 -17.11 12.89 4.48
CA LEU A 7 -16.91 11.50 4.08
C LEU A 7 -15.70 11.45 3.16
N ASN A 8 -14.75 10.58 3.47
CA ASN A 8 -13.64 10.31 2.57
C ASN A 8 -14.06 9.22 1.57
N MET A 9 -13.87 9.50 0.29
CA MET A 9 -13.99 8.50 -0.78
C MET A 9 -12.61 7.97 -1.10
N TYR A 10 -12.50 6.66 -1.19
CA TYR A 10 -11.28 5.95 -1.58
C TYR A 10 -11.53 5.22 -2.90
N PRO A 11 -10.48 4.81 -3.64
CA PRO A 11 -10.63 3.80 -4.69
C PRO A 11 -11.32 2.55 -4.14
N MET A 12 -12.00 1.80 -4.99
CA MET A 12 -12.64 0.54 -4.60
C MET A 12 -11.63 -0.36 -3.87
N ASP A 13 -12.03 -0.95 -2.77
CA ASP A 13 -11.26 -1.99 -2.12
C ASP A 13 -11.41 -3.34 -2.85
N TYR A 14 -10.78 -4.38 -2.33
CA TYR A 14 -10.81 -5.69 -2.97
C TYR A 14 -12.21 -6.32 -2.98
N GLU A 15 -13.00 -6.11 -1.93
CA GLU A 15 -14.37 -6.60 -1.85
C GLU A 15 -15.26 -5.91 -2.86
N GLU A 16 -15.20 -4.57 -2.95
CA GLU A 16 -15.96 -3.78 -3.93
C GLU A 16 -15.55 -4.12 -5.38
N PHE A 17 -14.26 -4.38 -5.61
CA PHE A 17 -13.79 -4.87 -6.91
C PHE A 17 -14.38 -6.23 -7.28
N LEU A 18 -14.45 -7.17 -6.34
CA LEU A 18 -15.09 -8.48 -6.58
C LEU A 18 -16.58 -8.32 -6.85
N TRP A 19 -17.28 -7.44 -6.13
CA TRP A 19 -18.69 -7.14 -6.41
C TRP A 19 -18.87 -6.60 -7.83
N ALA A 20 -18.01 -5.71 -8.28
CA ALA A 20 -18.04 -5.21 -9.65
C ALA A 20 -17.87 -6.33 -10.71
N LEU A 21 -17.16 -7.40 -10.34
CA LEU A 21 -17.03 -8.64 -11.15
C LEU A 21 -18.14 -9.67 -10.91
N ASN A 22 -19.21 -9.32 -10.18
CA ASN A 22 -20.31 -10.20 -9.78
C ASN A 22 -19.87 -11.37 -8.88
N ASP A 23 -18.79 -11.23 -8.11
CA ASP A 23 -18.36 -12.20 -7.09
C ASP A 23 -18.65 -11.68 -5.69
N GLU A 24 -19.80 -12.07 -5.14
CA GLU A 24 -20.22 -11.77 -3.76
C GLU A 24 -19.87 -12.90 -2.77
N THR A 25 -19.22 -13.96 -3.24
CA THR A 25 -19.03 -15.21 -2.46
C THR A 25 -17.62 -15.36 -1.90
N THR A 26 -16.64 -14.80 -2.55
CA THR A 26 -15.22 -14.96 -2.20
C THR A 26 -14.90 -14.36 -0.84
N ILE A 27 -15.30 -13.14 -0.54
CA ILE A 27 -15.00 -12.50 0.77
C ILE A 27 -15.69 -13.20 1.93
N PRO A 28 -16.99 -13.52 1.89
CA PRO A 28 -17.63 -14.33 2.93
C PRO A 28 -16.93 -15.69 3.17
N LEU A 29 -16.44 -16.34 2.10
CA LEU A 29 -15.68 -17.57 2.24
C LEU A 29 -14.34 -17.36 2.97
N ILE A 30 -13.61 -16.29 2.62
CA ILE A 30 -12.36 -15.91 3.29
C ILE A 30 -12.62 -15.70 4.78
N HIS A 31 -13.62 -14.90 5.15
CA HIS A 31 -13.99 -14.63 6.53
C HIS A 31 -14.32 -15.93 7.28
N LYS A 32 -15.16 -16.78 6.70
CA LYS A 32 -15.55 -18.07 7.30
C LYS A 32 -14.35 -18.97 7.58
N LEU A 33 -13.41 -19.07 6.65
CA LEU A 33 -12.22 -19.91 6.81
C LEU A 33 -11.24 -19.29 7.82
N PHE A 34 -11.07 -17.97 7.78
CA PHE A 34 -10.27 -17.25 8.76
C PHE A 34 -10.79 -17.41 10.19
N ASP A 35 -12.08 -17.17 10.41
CA ASP A 35 -12.70 -17.30 11.73
C ASP A 35 -12.65 -18.74 12.28
N SER A 36 -12.76 -19.72 11.39
CA SER A 36 -12.65 -21.16 11.75
C SER A 36 -11.21 -21.68 11.80
N GLN A 37 -10.23 -20.81 11.50
CA GLN A 37 -8.80 -21.15 11.43
C GLN A 37 -8.52 -22.37 10.54
N LYS A 38 -9.25 -22.48 9.43
CA LYS A 38 -9.06 -23.56 8.46
C LYS A 38 -8.22 -23.05 7.28
N PRO A 39 -7.23 -23.82 6.84
CA PRO A 39 -6.45 -23.45 5.67
C PRO A 39 -7.30 -23.52 4.40
N PHE A 40 -6.98 -22.65 3.44
CA PHE A 40 -7.48 -22.78 2.08
C PHE A 40 -6.85 -24.01 1.42
N GLY A 41 -7.64 -24.81 0.70
CA GLY A 41 -7.07 -25.84 -0.19
C GLY A 41 -6.23 -25.16 -1.30
N GLU A 42 -5.24 -25.87 -1.84
CA GLU A 42 -4.32 -25.30 -2.85
C GLU A 42 -5.02 -24.69 -4.07
N GLU A 43 -6.10 -25.29 -4.53
CA GLU A 43 -6.87 -24.81 -5.68
C GLU A 43 -7.55 -23.48 -5.38
N ILE A 44 -8.22 -23.38 -4.21
CA ILE A 44 -8.87 -22.14 -3.75
C ILE A 44 -7.82 -21.05 -3.55
N ASN A 45 -6.71 -21.38 -2.89
CA ASN A 45 -5.64 -20.43 -2.67
C ASN A 45 -5.06 -19.87 -3.98
N ARG A 46 -4.83 -20.73 -4.99
CA ARG A 46 -4.37 -20.29 -6.32
C ARG A 46 -5.36 -19.35 -7.00
N LYS A 47 -6.67 -19.66 -6.93
CA LYS A 47 -7.71 -18.77 -7.46
C LYS A 47 -7.70 -17.42 -6.74
N LEU A 48 -7.73 -17.42 -5.40
CA LEU A 48 -7.72 -16.20 -4.60
C LEU A 48 -6.51 -15.32 -4.90
N MET A 49 -5.33 -15.90 -4.96
CA MET A 49 -4.11 -15.16 -5.25
C MET A 49 -4.09 -14.60 -6.68
N ARG A 50 -4.66 -15.31 -7.65
CA ARG A 50 -4.82 -14.81 -9.02
C ARG A 50 -5.78 -13.63 -9.06
N ASP A 51 -6.92 -13.73 -8.43
CA ASP A 51 -7.95 -12.69 -8.40
C ASP A 51 -7.45 -11.45 -7.63
N PHE A 52 -6.70 -11.67 -6.55
CA PHE A 52 -6.05 -10.57 -5.81
C PHE A 52 -4.97 -9.86 -6.65
N ARG A 53 -4.15 -10.61 -7.39
CA ARG A 53 -3.20 -10.00 -8.32
C ARG A 53 -3.89 -9.26 -9.45
N LEU A 54 -5.03 -9.74 -9.92
CA LEU A 54 -5.86 -9.02 -10.89
C LEU A 54 -6.29 -7.66 -10.33
N TYR A 55 -6.79 -7.63 -9.09
CA TYR A 55 -7.11 -6.38 -8.40
C TYR A 55 -5.88 -5.45 -8.30
N MET A 56 -4.72 -5.97 -7.94
CA MET A 56 -3.49 -5.17 -7.86
C MET A 56 -3.10 -4.56 -9.22
N LEU A 57 -3.43 -5.23 -10.33
CA LEU A 57 -3.13 -4.77 -11.69
C LEU A 57 -4.14 -3.76 -12.23
N VAL A 58 -5.42 -4.02 -12.04
CA VAL A 58 -6.51 -3.15 -12.50
C VAL A 58 -6.63 -1.93 -11.59
N GLY A 59 -6.54 -2.15 -10.28
CA GLY A 59 -6.77 -1.16 -9.24
C GLY A 59 -8.22 -1.04 -8.84
N GLY A 60 -8.50 -0.06 -7.98
CA GLY A 60 -9.83 0.28 -7.51
C GLY A 60 -10.39 1.57 -8.12
N MET A 61 -9.71 2.18 -9.10
CA MET A 61 -10.26 3.36 -9.76
C MET A 61 -11.48 2.95 -10.60
N PRO A 62 -12.69 3.53 -10.34
CA PRO A 62 -13.93 3.07 -10.98
C PRO A 62 -13.86 3.03 -12.51
N GLN A 63 -13.21 4.02 -13.13
CA GLN A 63 -13.04 4.06 -14.58
C GLN A 63 -12.18 2.91 -15.11
N ALA A 64 -11.12 2.53 -14.39
CA ALA A 64 -10.25 1.43 -14.78
C ALA A 64 -10.96 0.07 -14.60
N VAL A 65 -11.73 -0.09 -13.54
CA VAL A 65 -12.54 -1.28 -13.28
C VAL A 65 -13.62 -1.45 -14.36
N ASP A 66 -14.35 -0.38 -14.69
CA ASP A 66 -15.38 -0.37 -15.73
C ASP A 66 -14.79 -0.74 -17.11
N GLU A 67 -13.63 -0.16 -17.46
CA GLU A 67 -12.94 -0.49 -18.72
C GLU A 67 -12.51 -1.97 -18.74
N TYR A 68 -12.01 -2.51 -17.61
CA TYR A 68 -11.69 -3.92 -17.53
C TYR A 68 -12.90 -4.83 -17.74
N ILE A 69 -14.01 -4.54 -17.07
CA ILE A 69 -15.26 -5.31 -17.19
C ILE A 69 -15.76 -5.31 -18.64
N LYS A 70 -15.74 -4.15 -19.31
CA LYS A 70 -16.23 -3.99 -20.68
C LYS A 70 -15.37 -4.68 -21.74
N THR A 71 -14.06 -4.69 -21.54
CA THR A 71 -13.14 -5.04 -22.62
C THR A 71 -12.23 -6.24 -22.32
N ASN A 72 -12.06 -6.59 -21.06
CA ASN A 72 -11.08 -7.59 -20.59
C ASN A 72 -9.68 -7.37 -21.24
N ASN A 73 -9.30 -6.10 -21.44
CA ASN A 73 -8.09 -5.71 -22.16
C ASN A 73 -7.22 -4.80 -21.29
N PHE A 74 -6.10 -5.33 -20.79
CA PHE A 74 -5.19 -4.60 -19.93
C PHE A 74 -4.57 -3.36 -20.57
N ARG A 75 -4.37 -3.34 -21.89
CA ARG A 75 -3.88 -2.15 -22.58
C ARG A 75 -4.84 -0.98 -22.42
N LYS A 76 -6.13 -1.21 -22.64
CA LYS A 76 -7.16 -0.17 -22.50
C LYS A 76 -7.27 0.29 -21.03
N VAL A 77 -7.17 -0.64 -20.09
CA VAL A 77 -7.12 -0.31 -18.66
C VAL A 77 -5.90 0.55 -18.33
N ASP A 78 -4.74 0.23 -18.91
CA ASP A 78 -3.52 1.02 -18.73
C ASP A 78 -3.66 2.43 -19.32
N ASP A 79 -4.28 2.56 -20.51
CA ASP A 79 -4.57 3.86 -21.12
C ASP A 79 -5.42 4.74 -20.17
N VAL A 80 -6.50 4.20 -19.62
CA VAL A 80 -7.35 4.90 -18.63
C VAL A 80 -6.55 5.32 -17.39
N LYS A 81 -5.70 4.45 -16.87
CA LYS A 81 -4.87 4.78 -15.69
C LYS A 81 -3.83 5.86 -15.98
N ARG A 82 -3.25 5.86 -17.18
CA ARG A 82 -2.35 6.93 -17.64
C ARG A 82 -3.06 8.27 -17.73
N ASP A 83 -4.30 8.29 -18.23
CA ASP A 83 -5.11 9.51 -18.26
C ASP A 83 -5.37 10.05 -16.85
N ILE A 84 -5.67 9.17 -15.88
CA ILE A 84 -5.82 9.56 -14.48
C ILE A 84 -4.50 10.13 -13.91
N LEU A 85 -3.36 9.49 -14.17
CA LEU A 85 -2.05 9.99 -13.73
C LEU A 85 -1.70 11.35 -14.35
N ASN A 86 -2.04 11.56 -15.62
CA ASN A 86 -1.86 12.85 -16.29
C ASN A 86 -2.70 13.95 -15.62
N LEU A 87 -3.96 13.65 -15.23
CA LEU A 87 -4.79 14.58 -14.48
C LEU A 87 -4.18 14.92 -13.11
N TYR A 88 -3.61 13.96 -12.41
CA TYR A 88 -2.90 14.21 -11.15
C TYR A 88 -1.71 15.13 -11.36
N GLU A 89 -0.90 14.92 -12.42
CA GLU A 89 0.22 15.81 -12.74
C GLU A 89 -0.22 17.25 -13.02
N ASP A 90 -1.34 17.42 -13.71
CA ASP A 90 -1.89 18.74 -14.01
C ASP A 90 -2.42 19.44 -12.75
N ASP A 91 -2.98 18.69 -11.81
CA ASP A 91 -3.40 19.22 -10.52
C ASP A 91 -2.19 19.55 -9.64
N PHE A 92 -1.14 18.74 -9.64
CA PHE A 92 0.10 19.04 -8.92
C PHE A 92 0.76 20.33 -9.41
N LYS A 93 0.75 20.61 -10.73
CA LYS A 93 1.27 21.87 -11.29
C LYS A 93 0.49 23.10 -10.84
N LYS A 94 -0.80 22.95 -10.52
CA LYS A 94 -1.64 24.02 -9.97
C LYS A 94 -1.28 24.30 -8.50
N ILE A 95 -0.94 23.26 -7.73
CA ILE A 95 -0.54 23.35 -6.32
C ILE A 95 0.90 23.84 -6.20
N ASP A 96 1.81 23.26 -6.97
CA ASP A 96 3.24 23.56 -6.96
C ASP A 96 3.79 23.76 -8.38
N ALA A 97 3.90 25.03 -8.79
CA ALA A 97 4.47 25.41 -10.08
C ALA A 97 5.97 25.06 -10.23
N THR A 98 6.66 24.71 -9.13
CA THR A 98 8.08 24.28 -9.17
C THR A 98 8.26 22.85 -9.60
N GLY A 99 7.18 22.04 -9.65
CA GLY A 99 7.18 20.63 -10.05
C GLY A 99 7.73 19.66 -9.00
N LYS A 100 8.03 20.11 -7.79
CA LYS A 100 8.59 19.26 -6.73
C LYS A 100 7.61 18.20 -6.26
N ILE A 101 6.31 18.54 -6.19
CA ILE A 101 5.25 17.60 -5.83
C ILE A 101 5.20 16.47 -6.86
N SER A 102 5.22 16.77 -8.15
CA SER A 102 5.26 15.77 -9.22
C SER A 102 6.51 14.88 -9.11
N MET A 103 7.69 15.47 -8.86
CA MET A 103 8.92 14.69 -8.68
C MET A 103 8.85 13.74 -7.48
N LEU A 104 8.28 14.17 -6.36
CA LEU A 104 8.09 13.31 -5.19
C LEU A 104 7.10 12.18 -5.48
N PHE A 105 6.01 12.47 -6.16
CA PHE A 105 5.01 11.46 -6.54
C PHE A 105 5.61 10.41 -7.49
N ASP A 106 6.26 10.84 -8.56
CA ASP A 106 6.85 9.95 -9.56
C ASP A 106 7.95 9.04 -8.99
N ALA A 107 8.64 9.48 -7.95
CA ALA A 107 9.70 8.71 -7.32
C ALA A 107 9.20 7.61 -6.37
N ILE A 108 7.90 7.55 -6.03
CA ILE A 108 7.37 6.61 -5.04
C ILE A 108 7.73 5.15 -5.36
N PRO A 109 7.51 4.62 -6.58
CA PRO A 109 7.85 3.23 -6.88
C PRO A 109 9.35 2.94 -6.70
N ALA A 110 10.21 3.84 -7.15
CA ALA A 110 11.66 3.67 -7.02
C ALA A 110 12.13 3.76 -5.56
N GLN A 111 11.49 4.56 -4.71
CA GLN A 111 11.80 4.68 -3.30
C GLN A 111 11.40 3.41 -2.52
N LEU A 112 10.23 2.86 -2.79
CA LEU A 112 9.75 1.61 -2.18
C LEU A 112 10.62 0.42 -2.62
N ASN A 113 11.02 0.37 -3.89
CA ASN A 113 11.88 -0.71 -4.41
C ASN A 113 13.29 -0.73 -3.78
N LYS A 114 13.78 0.39 -3.23
CA LYS A 114 15.08 0.45 -2.55
C LYS A 114 15.11 -0.27 -1.20
N ASN A 115 13.98 -0.75 -0.70
CA ASN A 115 13.85 -1.31 0.66
C ASN A 115 14.43 -0.41 1.76
N ALA A 116 14.34 0.91 1.55
CA ALA A 116 14.79 1.88 2.55
C ALA A 116 13.73 2.01 3.64
N SER A 117 14.18 2.12 4.90
CA SER A 117 13.29 2.25 6.06
C SER A 117 12.45 3.55 6.07
N ARG A 118 12.62 4.42 5.09
CA ARG A 118 11.86 5.66 4.89
C ARG A 118 12.01 6.18 3.47
N TYR A 119 11.09 7.03 3.06
CA TYR A 119 11.19 7.81 1.84
C TYR A 119 12.34 8.83 1.95
N GLN A 120 13.29 8.79 1.02
CA GLN A 120 14.49 9.64 1.02
C GLN A 120 14.29 10.88 0.14
N VAL A 121 13.68 11.93 0.69
CA VAL A 121 13.38 13.16 -0.05
C VAL A 121 14.65 13.79 -0.67
N SER A 122 15.77 13.75 0.04
CA SER A 122 17.05 14.29 -0.46
C SER A 122 17.61 13.57 -1.70
N SER A 123 17.18 12.35 -1.97
CA SER A 123 17.55 11.62 -3.19
C SER A 123 16.69 12.02 -4.40
N VAL A 124 15.60 12.74 -4.18
CA VAL A 124 14.68 13.21 -5.22
C VAL A 124 14.82 14.72 -5.42
N LEU A 125 14.85 15.47 -4.30
CA LEU A 125 14.95 16.93 -4.30
C LEU A 125 16.30 17.34 -3.70
N THR A 126 17.20 17.79 -4.55
CA THR A 126 18.48 18.37 -4.12
C THR A 126 18.26 19.76 -3.52
N ASN A 127 18.96 20.08 -2.43
CA ASN A 127 18.91 21.41 -1.77
C ASN A 127 17.54 21.83 -1.22
N ASN A 128 16.66 20.89 -0.87
CA ASN A 128 15.39 21.19 -0.23
C ASN A 128 15.57 21.36 1.29
N ARG A 129 14.97 22.41 1.88
CA ARG A 129 14.96 22.61 3.34
C ARG A 129 13.92 21.69 3.98
N ALA A 130 14.15 21.31 5.23
CA ALA A 130 13.24 20.41 5.95
C ALA A 130 11.81 20.94 6.06
N ASP A 131 11.66 22.24 6.32
CA ASP A 131 10.34 22.88 6.45
C ASP A 131 9.54 22.79 5.13
N ASN A 132 10.17 23.10 3.99
CA ASN A 132 9.55 22.94 2.68
C ASN A 132 9.18 21.48 2.39
N THR A 133 9.94 20.52 2.91
CA THR A 133 9.61 19.10 2.73
C THR A 133 8.29 18.75 3.40
N LEU A 134 8.08 19.21 4.63
CA LEU A 134 6.83 18.94 5.37
C LEU A 134 5.62 19.56 4.67
N GLU A 135 5.76 20.76 4.13
CA GLU A 135 4.71 21.42 3.34
C GLU A 135 4.36 20.60 2.09
N LEU A 136 5.36 20.21 1.29
CA LEU A 136 5.14 19.40 0.08
C LEU A 136 4.49 18.03 0.39
N ILE A 137 4.87 17.39 1.50
CA ILE A 137 4.25 16.13 1.92
C ILE A 137 2.82 16.35 2.42
N ALA A 138 2.54 17.47 3.09
CA ALA A 138 1.18 17.84 3.49
C ALA A 138 0.28 18.06 2.27
N GLU A 139 0.75 18.80 1.27
CA GLU A 139 0.03 19.02 0.00
C GLU A 139 -0.24 17.69 -0.74
N LEU A 140 0.77 16.83 -0.86
CA LEU A 140 0.59 15.49 -1.43
C LEU A 140 -0.46 14.66 -0.67
N LYS A 141 -0.42 14.69 0.65
CA LYS A 141 -1.40 13.98 1.48
C LYS A 141 -2.81 14.56 1.30
N ASP A 142 -2.93 15.87 1.23
CA ASP A 142 -4.22 16.56 1.09
C ASP A 142 -4.82 16.38 -0.31
N SER A 143 -3.99 16.15 -1.35
CA SER A 143 -4.45 15.79 -2.69
C SER A 143 -5.18 14.45 -2.76
N LYS A 144 -5.06 13.60 -1.71
CA LYS A 144 -5.61 12.23 -1.63
C LYS A 144 -5.06 11.25 -2.69
N THR A 145 -3.99 11.62 -3.39
CA THR A 145 -3.34 10.76 -4.38
C THR A 145 -2.33 9.81 -3.75
N VAL A 146 -1.87 10.13 -2.54
CA VAL A 146 -0.90 9.32 -1.78
C VAL A 146 -1.40 8.98 -0.39
N LEU A 147 -0.88 7.88 0.12
CA LEU A 147 -1.02 7.42 1.49
C LEU A 147 0.31 7.60 2.20
N VAL A 148 0.29 8.18 3.40
CA VAL A 148 1.50 8.43 4.20
C VAL A 148 1.49 7.50 5.40
N SER A 149 2.52 6.65 5.51
CA SER A 149 2.79 5.85 6.70
C SER A 149 3.91 6.50 7.49
N TYR A 150 3.62 6.97 8.71
CA TYR A 150 4.59 7.61 9.57
C TYR A 150 5.28 6.59 10.48
N HIS A 151 6.57 6.85 10.79
CA HIS A 151 7.27 6.08 11.80
C HIS A 151 6.69 6.35 13.19
N ALA A 152 6.29 5.31 13.92
CA ALA A 152 5.94 5.42 15.32
C ALA A 152 7.21 5.43 16.17
N ASN A 153 7.42 6.48 17.00
CA ASN A 153 8.59 6.52 17.89
C ASN A 153 8.45 5.54 19.05
N ASP A 154 7.24 5.37 19.54
CA ASP A 154 6.89 4.41 20.57
C ASP A 154 5.53 3.76 20.26
N PRO A 155 5.50 2.49 19.88
CA PRO A 155 4.25 1.79 19.59
C PRO A 155 3.39 1.55 20.84
N SER A 156 3.95 1.69 22.05
CA SER A 156 3.21 1.50 23.31
C SER A 156 2.41 2.73 23.76
N ALA A 157 2.74 3.91 23.24
CA ALA A 157 2.12 5.17 23.60
C ALA A 157 1.42 5.75 22.37
N GLY A 158 0.14 5.75 22.28
CA GLY A 158 -0.72 6.29 21.24
C GLY A 158 0.00 6.81 19.97
N MET A 159 0.07 6.00 18.91
CA MET A 159 0.94 6.21 17.74
C MET A 159 0.73 7.58 17.06
N SER A 160 -0.52 8.06 17.01
CA SER A 160 -0.85 9.36 16.41
C SER A 160 -0.18 10.55 17.10
N THR A 161 0.07 10.45 18.41
CA THR A 161 0.73 11.50 19.21
C THR A 161 2.25 11.39 19.21
N ASN A 162 2.80 10.20 18.89
CA ASN A 162 4.23 9.89 18.92
C ASN A 162 4.82 9.60 17.53
N LYS A 163 4.17 10.05 16.47
CA LYS A 163 4.68 9.88 15.11
C LYS A 163 5.82 10.84 14.80
N ASP A 164 6.80 10.36 14.07
CA ASP A 164 7.88 11.17 13.51
C ASP A 164 7.48 11.68 12.12
N LEU A 165 7.21 12.98 12.01
CA LEU A 165 6.82 13.62 10.76
C LEU A 165 7.94 13.67 9.72
N THR A 166 9.20 13.46 10.13
CA THR A 166 10.38 13.45 9.25
C THR A 166 10.73 12.06 8.73
N ARG A 167 10.11 11.02 9.30
CA ARG A 167 10.31 9.64 8.91
C ARG A 167 8.99 9.03 8.45
N PHE A 168 8.86 8.88 7.15
CA PHE A 168 7.63 8.37 6.54
C PHE A 168 7.94 7.51 5.31
N LYS A 169 6.98 6.67 4.95
CA LYS A 169 6.89 6.00 3.65
C LYS A 169 5.71 6.59 2.88
N LEU A 170 5.81 6.65 1.56
CA LEU A 170 4.73 7.06 0.67
C LEU A 170 4.27 5.87 -0.16
N PHE A 171 2.95 5.71 -0.26
CA PHE A 171 2.28 4.74 -1.12
C PHE A 171 1.28 5.49 -2.02
N LEU A 172 0.95 4.94 -3.17
CA LEU A 172 -0.16 5.48 -3.96
C LEU A 172 -1.50 5.07 -3.34
N CYS A 173 -2.48 5.93 -3.49
CA CYS A 173 -3.86 5.66 -3.04
C CYS A 173 -4.49 4.46 -3.78
N ASP A 174 -3.99 4.13 -4.96
CA ASP A 174 -4.48 3.02 -5.79
C ASP A 174 -3.34 2.18 -6.34
N THR A 175 -3.43 0.87 -6.17
CA THR A 175 -2.36 -0.06 -6.58
C THR A 175 -2.32 -0.28 -8.08
N GLY A 176 -3.44 -0.13 -8.78
CA GLY A 176 -3.46 -0.16 -10.25
C GLY A 176 -2.71 1.02 -10.85
N LEU A 177 -2.92 2.23 -10.30
CA LEU A 177 -2.14 3.41 -10.70
C LEU A 177 -0.66 3.24 -10.37
N PHE A 178 -0.33 2.63 -9.22
CA PHE A 178 1.05 2.32 -8.85
C PHE A 178 1.73 1.42 -9.89
N THR A 179 1.03 0.38 -10.35
CA THR A 179 1.54 -0.54 -11.38
C THR A 179 1.81 0.19 -12.69
N THR A 180 0.93 1.09 -13.11
CA THR A 180 1.13 1.91 -14.32
C THR A 180 2.28 2.89 -14.14
N LEU A 181 2.41 3.54 -12.99
CA LEU A 181 3.51 4.46 -12.69
C LEU A 181 4.89 3.78 -12.70
N MET A 182 4.97 2.50 -12.29
CA MET A 182 6.21 1.71 -12.37
C MET A 182 6.75 1.56 -13.80
N PHE A 183 5.87 1.62 -14.81
CA PHE A 183 6.20 1.48 -16.22
C PHE A 183 5.95 2.77 -17.00
N LYS A 184 6.04 3.93 -16.33
CA LYS A 184 5.78 5.24 -16.91
C LYS A 184 6.72 5.57 -18.08
N ASP A 185 7.93 5.01 -18.06
CA ASP A 185 8.96 5.17 -19.11
C ASP A 185 8.59 4.52 -20.45
N LYS A 186 7.51 3.75 -20.51
CA LYS A 186 7.00 3.11 -21.72
C LYS A 186 5.76 3.82 -22.23
N ASP A 187 5.58 3.85 -23.55
CA ASP A 187 4.40 4.45 -24.18
C ASP A 187 3.11 3.82 -23.69
N PHE A 188 3.14 2.54 -23.42
CA PHE A 188 2.06 1.79 -22.75
C PHE A 188 2.64 0.54 -22.06
N THR A 189 1.93 0.03 -21.07
CA THR A 189 2.28 -1.22 -20.43
C THR A 189 1.74 -2.38 -21.26
N GLU A 190 2.62 -3.20 -21.83
CA GLU A 190 2.21 -4.33 -22.66
C GLU A 190 1.43 -5.39 -21.88
N ASN A 191 0.42 -5.98 -22.51
CA ASN A 191 -0.36 -7.07 -21.91
C ASN A 191 0.52 -8.20 -21.37
N ILE A 192 1.65 -8.48 -22.05
CA ILE A 192 2.60 -9.51 -21.60
C ILE A 192 3.23 -9.19 -20.23
N ILE A 193 3.42 -7.92 -19.88
CA ILE A 193 3.90 -7.51 -18.55
C ILE A 193 2.83 -7.79 -17.52
N TYR A 194 1.59 -7.45 -17.81
CA TYR A 194 0.46 -7.75 -16.95
C TYR A 194 0.28 -9.25 -16.73
N GLU A 195 0.35 -10.04 -17.79
CA GLU A 195 0.28 -11.51 -17.69
C GLU A 195 1.39 -12.10 -16.82
N LYS A 196 2.62 -11.57 -16.96
CA LYS A 196 3.74 -12.01 -16.12
C LYS A 196 3.55 -11.65 -14.66
N LEU A 197 3.03 -10.44 -14.35
CA LEU A 197 2.69 -10.02 -13.01
C LEU A 197 1.58 -10.91 -12.43
N LEU A 198 0.52 -11.13 -13.19
CA LEU A 198 -0.62 -11.95 -12.79
C LEU A 198 -0.22 -13.40 -12.46
N ASN A 199 0.73 -13.95 -13.21
CA ASN A 199 1.23 -15.32 -13.04
C ASN A 199 2.49 -15.42 -12.15
N ASP A 200 2.91 -14.33 -11.50
CA ASP A 200 4.12 -14.29 -10.65
C ASP A 200 5.42 -14.70 -11.39
N LYS A 201 5.49 -14.43 -12.68
CA LYS A 201 6.62 -14.78 -13.55
C LYS A 201 7.53 -13.61 -13.90
N LEU A 202 7.23 -12.42 -13.43
CA LEU A 202 8.16 -11.30 -13.53
C LEU A 202 9.27 -11.55 -12.50
N GLY A 203 10.51 -11.73 -12.95
CA GLY A 203 11.67 -12.00 -12.07
C GLY A 203 12.10 -10.81 -11.20
N THR A 204 11.18 -9.92 -10.87
CA THR A 204 11.35 -8.77 -9.98
C THR A 204 10.77 -9.08 -8.61
N ASN A 205 11.41 -8.59 -7.57
CA ASN A 205 10.83 -8.60 -6.23
C ASN A 205 9.62 -7.65 -6.20
N LEU A 206 8.42 -8.19 -6.10
CA LEU A 206 7.17 -7.43 -6.07
C LEU A 206 6.72 -7.07 -4.64
N GLY A 207 7.57 -7.24 -3.63
CA GLY A 207 7.23 -6.97 -2.23
C GLY A 207 6.58 -5.60 -2.04
N TYR A 208 7.18 -4.57 -2.62
CA TYR A 208 6.68 -3.20 -2.54
C TYR A 208 5.30 -2.99 -3.19
N LEU A 209 4.91 -3.78 -4.18
CA LEU A 209 3.55 -3.75 -4.75
C LEU A 209 2.53 -4.33 -3.75
N TYR A 210 2.90 -5.40 -3.04
CA TYR A 210 2.08 -5.95 -1.96
C TYR A 210 2.00 -4.98 -0.78
N GLU A 211 3.07 -4.28 -0.42
CA GLU A 211 3.01 -3.23 0.59
C GLU A 211 2.02 -2.12 0.18
N ASN A 212 2.05 -1.69 -1.09
CA ASN A 212 1.12 -0.65 -1.57
C ASN A 212 -0.34 -1.09 -1.46
N VAL A 213 -0.70 -2.31 -1.90
CA VAL A 213 -2.08 -2.76 -1.81
C VAL A 213 -2.54 -2.93 -0.36
N VAL A 214 -1.66 -3.38 0.54
CA VAL A 214 -1.99 -3.47 1.97
C VAL A 214 -2.19 -2.08 2.56
N ALA A 215 -1.36 -1.09 2.21
CA ALA A 215 -1.56 0.30 2.62
C ALA A 215 -2.92 0.84 2.17
N GLN A 216 -3.30 0.59 0.91
CA GLN A 216 -4.60 0.96 0.36
C GLN A 216 -5.74 0.33 1.15
N LEU A 217 -5.74 -1.01 1.32
CA LEU A 217 -6.79 -1.74 2.03
C LEU A 217 -6.92 -1.31 3.49
N LEU A 218 -5.82 -1.09 4.20
CA LEU A 218 -5.85 -0.60 5.59
C LEU A 218 -6.47 0.79 5.67
N THR A 219 -6.13 1.68 4.73
CA THR A 219 -6.67 3.05 4.70
C THR A 219 -8.15 3.08 4.34
N CYS A 220 -8.60 2.29 3.36
CA CYS A 220 -10.02 2.16 3.01
C CYS A 220 -10.85 1.67 4.20
N ASN A 221 -10.27 0.85 5.06
CA ASN A 221 -10.88 0.38 6.31
C ASN A 221 -10.72 1.36 7.50
N GLY A 222 -10.35 2.62 7.24
CA GLY A 222 -10.30 3.70 8.22
C GLY A 222 -9.10 3.70 9.15
N ASN A 223 -8.04 2.94 8.84
CA ASN A 223 -6.82 2.92 9.65
C ASN A 223 -5.88 4.05 9.25
N GLU A 224 -5.30 4.74 10.23
CA GLU A 224 -4.10 5.56 10.03
C GLU A 224 -2.89 4.63 9.94
N LEU A 225 -2.00 4.91 8.99
CA LEU A 225 -0.85 4.04 8.70
C LEU A 225 0.36 4.45 9.53
N PHE A 226 0.94 3.49 10.22
CA PHE A 226 2.22 3.63 10.91
C PHE A 226 3.12 2.46 10.54
N TYR A 227 4.44 2.65 10.65
CA TYR A 227 5.42 1.59 10.61
C TYR A 227 6.42 1.74 11.77
N TYR A 228 7.20 0.72 12.03
CA TYR A 228 8.15 0.76 13.14
C TYR A 228 9.46 0.09 12.77
N THR A 229 10.58 0.68 13.22
CA THR A 229 11.90 0.07 13.10
C THR A 229 12.56 0.01 14.45
N PHE A 230 13.24 -1.09 14.75
CA PHE A 230 13.95 -1.29 16.01
C PHE A 230 15.26 -2.05 15.81
N PHE A 231 16.14 -1.88 16.76
CA PHE A 231 17.51 -2.40 16.69
C PHE A 231 17.53 -3.93 16.60
N ASN A 232 18.41 -4.43 15.74
CA ASN A 232 18.70 -5.86 15.58
C ASN A 232 20.14 -6.13 16.05
N GLU A 233 20.31 -6.78 17.19
CA GLU A 233 21.62 -7.06 17.78
C GLU A 233 22.49 -8.00 16.92
N SER A 234 21.88 -8.80 16.07
CA SER A 234 22.56 -9.80 15.23
C SER A 234 22.94 -9.30 13.84
N SER A 235 22.59 -8.06 13.47
CA SER A 235 22.75 -7.52 12.11
C SER A 235 23.00 -6.02 12.13
N ARG A 236 23.59 -5.50 11.05
CA ARG A 236 23.71 -4.05 10.80
C ARG A 236 22.39 -3.40 10.38
N HIS A 237 21.38 -4.19 10.03
CA HIS A 237 20.07 -3.73 9.62
C HIS A 237 19.09 -3.84 10.79
N ASN A 238 18.27 -2.81 10.97
CA ASN A 238 17.18 -2.85 11.93
C ASN A 238 16.11 -3.87 11.50
N TYR A 239 15.39 -4.39 12.49
CA TYR A 239 14.08 -5.00 12.23
C TYR A 239 13.10 -3.93 11.80
N GLU A 240 12.19 -4.29 10.93
CA GLU A 240 11.11 -3.41 10.46
C GLU A 240 9.78 -4.16 10.53
N ILE A 241 8.74 -3.46 10.97
CA ILE A 241 7.35 -3.85 10.89
C ILE A 241 6.70 -2.94 9.85
N ASP A 242 6.20 -3.51 8.77
CA ASP A 242 5.71 -2.76 7.61
C ASP A 242 4.53 -1.87 7.96
N PHE A 243 3.57 -2.38 8.75
CA PHE A 243 2.46 -1.59 9.26
C PHE A 243 2.15 -1.89 10.72
N LEU A 244 1.75 -0.84 11.43
CA LEU A 244 1.15 -0.92 12.76
C LEU A 244 -0.22 -0.28 12.70
N ILE A 245 -1.23 -0.98 13.18
CA ILE A 245 -2.58 -0.42 13.34
C ILE A 245 -3.01 -0.47 14.80
N ALA A 246 -3.73 0.58 15.23
CA ALA A 246 -4.32 0.62 16.55
C ALA A 246 -5.68 -0.08 16.54
N LYS A 247 -5.91 -1.00 17.45
CA LYS A 247 -7.19 -1.68 17.61
C LYS A 247 -7.61 -1.65 19.09
N LYS A 248 -8.52 -0.76 19.43
CA LYS A 248 -8.86 -0.44 20.83
C LYS A 248 -7.59 0.03 21.57
N ASN A 249 -7.23 -0.63 22.66
CA ASN A 249 -6.04 -0.33 23.47
C ASN A 249 -4.82 -1.21 23.12
N LYS A 250 -4.84 -1.83 21.95
CA LYS A 250 -3.81 -2.76 21.50
C LYS A 250 -3.25 -2.36 20.14
N VAL A 251 -2.07 -2.85 19.82
CA VAL A 251 -1.40 -2.67 18.56
C VAL A 251 -1.40 -3.99 17.81
N CYS A 252 -1.70 -3.93 16.52
CA CYS A 252 -1.62 -5.07 15.60
C CYS A 252 -0.47 -4.81 14.62
N PRO A 253 0.66 -5.51 14.74
CA PRO A 253 1.75 -5.45 13.77
C PRO A 253 1.40 -6.30 12.55
N ILE A 254 1.75 -5.79 11.37
CA ILE A 254 1.54 -6.45 10.08
C ILE A 254 2.88 -6.45 9.34
N GLU A 255 3.31 -7.63 8.91
CA GLU A 255 4.45 -7.83 8.01
C GLU A 255 3.92 -8.35 6.68
N VAL A 256 4.31 -7.71 5.58
CA VAL A 256 3.84 -8.03 4.23
C VAL A 256 4.88 -8.90 3.53
N LYS A 257 4.46 -10.05 3.02
CA LYS A 257 5.33 -10.97 2.29
C LYS A 257 4.73 -11.33 0.93
N SER A 258 5.48 -11.12 -0.13
CA SER A 258 5.15 -11.63 -1.47
C SER A 258 5.49 -13.11 -1.63
N SER A 259 6.46 -13.60 -0.84
CA SER A 259 6.91 -14.99 -0.78
C SER A 259 7.63 -15.25 0.54
N GLY A 260 7.93 -16.52 0.83
CA GLY A 260 8.72 -16.85 2.03
C GLY A 260 8.01 -16.56 3.36
N TYR A 261 6.69 -16.66 3.41
CA TYR A 261 5.84 -16.34 4.56
C TYR A 261 6.15 -17.17 5.84
N LYS A 262 6.92 -18.25 5.73
CA LYS A 262 7.35 -19.07 6.88
C LYS A 262 8.40 -18.39 7.77
N THR A 263 9.04 -17.32 7.30
CA THR A 263 10.05 -16.57 8.04
C THR A 263 9.53 -15.18 8.37
N HIS A 264 9.26 -14.90 9.63
CA HIS A 264 8.71 -13.64 10.13
C HIS A 264 9.46 -13.09 11.34
N LYS A 265 10.80 -13.10 11.22
CA LYS A 265 11.71 -12.78 12.33
C LYS A 265 11.46 -11.41 12.94
N SER A 266 11.16 -10.37 12.13
CA SER A 266 10.84 -9.04 12.66
C SER A 266 9.59 -9.05 13.52
N LEU A 267 8.56 -9.79 13.09
CA LEU A 267 7.30 -9.92 13.80
C LEU A 267 7.47 -10.68 15.13
N ASP A 268 8.29 -11.75 15.11
CA ASP A 268 8.58 -12.54 16.31
C ASP A 268 9.31 -11.70 17.36
N GLU A 269 10.37 -11.00 16.97
CA GLU A 269 11.14 -10.14 17.85
C GLU A 269 10.31 -8.97 18.38
N PHE A 270 9.45 -8.38 17.53
CA PHE A 270 8.50 -7.37 17.95
C PHE A 270 7.54 -7.93 19.00
N SER A 271 7.03 -9.14 18.78
CA SER A 271 6.07 -9.80 19.67
C SER A 271 6.68 -10.09 21.05
N ILE A 272 7.95 -10.48 21.09
CA ILE A 272 8.68 -10.67 22.34
C ILE A 272 8.84 -9.32 23.09
N LYS A 273 9.32 -8.30 22.37
CA LYS A 273 9.61 -6.98 22.95
C LYS A 273 8.37 -6.25 23.45
N PHE A 274 7.25 -6.37 22.76
CA PHE A 274 6.02 -5.60 22.99
C PHE A 274 4.82 -6.47 23.38
N SER A 275 5.04 -7.64 23.97
CA SER A 275 4.00 -8.63 24.33
C SER A 275 2.80 -8.05 25.11
N LYS A 276 3.04 -7.04 25.96
CA LYS A 276 2.01 -6.42 26.79
C LYS A 276 0.99 -5.57 26.01
N ILE A 277 1.39 -5.01 24.88
CA ILE A 277 0.56 -4.10 24.08
C ILE A 277 -0.05 -4.78 22.85
N LEU A 278 0.39 -5.96 22.51
CA LEU A 278 -0.13 -6.71 21.38
C LEU A 278 -1.59 -7.10 21.59
N GLN A 279 -2.38 -6.96 20.56
CA GLN A 279 -3.58 -7.73 20.44
C GLN A 279 -3.14 -9.18 20.26
N THR A 280 -3.62 -10.08 21.09
CA THR A 280 -3.44 -11.50 20.91
C THR A 280 -4.04 -11.86 19.54
N SER A 281 -3.25 -11.72 18.48
CA SER A 281 -3.55 -12.38 17.24
C SER A 281 -3.22 -13.84 17.50
N THR A 282 -4.19 -14.70 17.40
CA THR A 282 -3.98 -16.12 17.18
C THR A 282 -3.26 -16.24 15.83
N LEU A 283 -1.95 -15.97 15.80
CA LEU A 283 -1.07 -16.51 14.79
C LEU A 283 -0.97 -18.00 15.11
N SER A 284 -2.01 -18.74 14.68
CA SER A 284 -1.92 -20.19 14.65
C SER A 284 -0.87 -20.52 13.60
N HIS A 285 0.26 -21.01 14.08
CA HIS A 285 1.20 -21.75 13.26
C HIS A 285 0.46 -22.96 12.65
N GLN A 286 0.15 -22.91 11.37
CA GLN A 286 -0.01 -24.07 10.51
C GLN A 286 0.44 -23.73 9.09
#